data_31793406bc0effddf4d21120e63cc5d0
#
_entry.id   31793406bc0effddf4d21120e63cc5d0
#
_cell.length_a   1.000
_cell.length_b   1.000
_cell.length_c   1.000
_cell.angle_alpha   90.00
_cell.angle_beta   90.00
_cell.angle_gamma   90.00
#
_symmetry.space_group_name_H-M   'P 1'
#
loop_
_entity.id
_entity.type
_entity.pdbx_description
1 polymer ?
#
loop_
_entity_poly.entity_id
_entity_poly.type
_entity_poly.pdbx_seq_one_letter_code
_entity_poly.pdbx_strand_id
1 'polypeptide(L)'
;MFGFKFNENFEHPYIARSATEFWRRWHISLGTFFRDYLYIPLGGKRRHPFRNLFIVWFLTGLWHGASWNFIVWGLYFGVLIALERIALKRLFDRLPAFFGHVYLLFAVLLSWGIFYFVDWGRMVQFFGVLFGANSGPWVTPDLVDSIRQHAFWLVLALILCTPLIQVLVSKGRDLIGRRWPGIEGGIGLTACLNLVMLLISVSMLVGKTFNPFLYFRF
;
A
#
# COMPACT_ATOMS: atom_id res chain seq x y z
N MET A 1 -4.50 13.01 21.92
CA MET A 1 -5.62 13.74 21.31
C MET A 1 -6.87 13.34 22.06
N PHE A 2 -8.04 13.21 21.54
CA PHE A 2 -9.31 13.06 22.29
C PHE A 2 -9.52 11.74 23.08
N GLY A 3 -8.49 10.95 23.38
CA GLY A 3 -8.58 9.71 24.15
C GLY A 3 -9.07 8.47 23.36
N PHE A 4 -9.43 8.62 22.10
CA PHE A 4 -9.82 7.52 21.25
C PHE A 4 -8.60 6.70 20.79
N LYS A 5 -8.69 5.38 20.90
CA LYS A 5 -7.74 4.44 20.34
C LYS A 5 -8.35 3.83 19.09
N PHE A 6 -7.81 4.15 17.93
CA PHE A 6 -8.18 3.53 16.67
C PHE A 6 -7.26 2.35 16.38
N ASN A 7 -7.80 1.32 15.74
CA ASN A 7 -6.98 0.21 15.25
C ASN A 7 -6.05 0.68 14.15
N GLU A 8 -4.81 0.19 14.16
CA GLU A 8 -3.88 0.45 13.07
C GLU A 8 -4.39 -0.23 11.78
N ASN A 9 -4.35 0.53 10.70
CA ASN A 9 -4.85 0.09 9.40
C ASN A 9 -3.73 -0.24 8.42
N PHE A 10 -2.50 0.25 8.69
CA PHE A 10 -1.33 0.08 7.85
C PHE A 10 -0.10 -0.21 8.70
N GLU A 11 0.62 -1.30 8.40
CA GLU A 11 1.84 -1.71 9.09
C GLU A 11 2.96 -1.99 8.08
N HIS A 12 3.56 -0.94 7.54
CA HIS A 12 4.64 -1.03 6.53
C HIS A 12 4.35 -2.04 5.41
N PRO A 13 3.25 -1.92 4.66
CA PRO A 13 2.83 -2.95 3.70
C PRO A 13 3.81 -3.17 2.56
N TYR A 14 4.57 -2.15 2.16
CA TYR A 14 5.52 -2.24 1.04
C TYR A 14 6.80 -3.02 1.34
N ILE A 15 7.08 -3.38 2.62
CA ILE A 15 8.16 -4.29 2.96
C ILE A 15 7.74 -5.76 2.99
N ALA A 16 6.48 -6.07 2.67
CA ALA A 16 6.01 -7.44 2.55
C ALA A 16 6.69 -8.17 1.36
N ARG A 17 6.64 -9.51 1.37
CA ARG A 17 7.27 -10.37 0.36
C ARG A 17 6.27 -11.15 -0.47
N SER A 18 4.98 -10.97 -0.19
CA SER A 18 3.89 -11.63 -0.90
C SER A 18 2.63 -10.79 -0.85
N ALA A 19 1.70 -10.99 -1.79
CA ALA A 19 0.41 -10.34 -1.77
C ALA A 19 -0.41 -10.72 -0.52
N THR A 20 -0.30 -11.97 -0.07
CA THR A 20 -0.91 -12.42 1.18
C THR A 20 -0.39 -11.65 2.39
N GLU A 21 0.92 -11.40 2.49
CA GLU A 21 1.51 -10.62 3.57
C GLU A 21 1.16 -9.14 3.43
N PHE A 22 1.20 -8.59 2.21
CA PHE A 22 0.82 -7.21 1.92
C PHE A 22 -0.57 -6.89 2.46
N TRP A 23 -1.58 -7.72 2.17
CA TRP A 23 -2.95 -7.52 2.62
C TRP A 23 -3.19 -7.75 4.11
N ARG A 24 -2.26 -8.35 4.83
CA ARG A 24 -2.27 -8.38 6.30
C ARG A 24 -1.78 -7.08 6.92
N ARG A 25 -1.07 -6.26 6.15
CA ARG A 25 -0.45 -5.00 6.55
C ARG A 25 -1.12 -3.78 5.93
N TRP A 26 -1.89 -3.98 4.86
CA TRP A 26 -2.64 -2.96 4.14
C TRP A 26 -4.12 -3.07 4.45
N HIS A 27 -4.75 -1.94 4.85
CA HIS A 27 -6.19 -1.83 5.13
C HIS A 27 -6.69 -2.95 6.06
N ILE A 28 -6.02 -3.10 7.21
CA ILE A 28 -6.17 -4.21 8.15
C ILE A 28 -7.62 -4.37 8.63
N SER A 29 -8.32 -3.24 8.89
CA SER A 29 -9.72 -3.26 9.33
C SER A 29 -10.65 -3.84 8.26
N LEU A 30 -10.48 -3.45 6.99
CA LEU A 30 -11.26 -3.99 5.87
C LEU A 30 -10.99 -5.49 5.69
N GLY A 31 -9.72 -5.88 5.71
CA GLY A 31 -9.31 -7.29 5.62
C GLY A 31 -9.90 -8.14 6.75
N THR A 32 -9.93 -7.60 7.98
CA THR A 32 -10.54 -8.24 9.15
C THR A 32 -12.05 -8.38 8.98
N PHE A 33 -12.73 -7.31 8.54
CA PHE A 33 -14.15 -7.32 8.28
C PHE A 33 -14.54 -8.41 7.25
N PHE A 34 -13.92 -8.43 6.08
CA PHE A 34 -14.23 -9.45 5.06
C PHE A 34 -13.84 -10.87 5.51
N ARG A 35 -12.77 -11.02 6.30
CA ARG A 35 -12.40 -12.31 6.87
C ARG A 35 -13.47 -12.82 7.83
N ASP A 36 -13.87 -12.00 8.79
CA ASP A 36 -14.70 -12.45 9.92
C ASP A 36 -16.17 -12.55 9.54
N TYR A 37 -16.67 -11.62 8.73
CA TYR A 37 -18.09 -11.58 8.36
C TYR A 37 -18.43 -12.26 7.03
N LEU A 38 -17.44 -12.57 6.18
CA LEU A 38 -17.69 -13.22 4.90
C LEU A 38 -16.90 -14.51 4.71
N TYR A 39 -15.55 -14.47 4.79
CA TYR A 39 -14.73 -15.62 4.47
C TYR A 39 -14.94 -16.79 5.44
N ILE A 40 -14.97 -16.54 6.75
CA ILE A 40 -15.18 -17.57 7.79
C ILE A 40 -16.60 -18.15 7.71
N PRO A 41 -17.69 -17.35 7.63
CA PRO A 41 -19.04 -17.88 7.46
C PRO A 41 -19.25 -18.69 6.18
N LEU A 42 -18.57 -18.40 5.08
CA LEU A 42 -18.59 -19.20 3.86
C LEU A 42 -17.88 -20.55 3.98
N GLY A 43 -17.29 -20.85 5.14
CA GLY A 43 -16.55 -22.07 5.44
C GLY A 43 -15.02 -21.91 5.45
N GLY A 44 -14.51 -20.69 5.18
CA GLY A 44 -13.09 -20.35 5.31
C GLY A 44 -12.18 -21.26 4.47
N LYS A 45 -11.10 -21.73 5.11
CA LYS A 45 -10.15 -22.67 4.49
C LYS A 45 -10.65 -24.13 4.41
N ARG A 46 -11.67 -24.46 5.19
CA ARG A 46 -12.14 -25.85 5.34
C ARG A 46 -13.08 -26.26 4.22
N ARG A 47 -13.89 -25.33 3.70
CA ARG A 47 -14.91 -25.63 2.70
C ARG A 47 -14.77 -24.68 1.52
N HIS A 48 -14.44 -25.20 0.33
CA HIS A 48 -14.30 -24.46 -0.92
C HIS A 48 -13.39 -23.21 -0.85
N PRO A 49 -12.10 -23.34 -0.42
CA PRO A 49 -11.25 -22.20 -0.07
C PRO A 49 -11.00 -21.22 -1.23
N PHE A 50 -10.91 -21.70 -2.46
CA PHE A 50 -10.72 -20.85 -3.64
C PHE A 50 -12.00 -20.10 -4.01
N ARG A 51 -13.16 -20.77 -4.01
CA ARG A 51 -14.44 -20.11 -4.21
C ARG A 51 -14.63 -18.96 -3.22
N ASN A 52 -14.43 -19.23 -1.94
CA ASN A 52 -14.58 -18.23 -0.87
C ASN A 52 -13.60 -17.08 -1.04
N LEU A 53 -12.35 -17.36 -1.47
CA LEU A 53 -11.34 -16.35 -1.79
C LEU A 53 -11.84 -15.42 -2.90
N PHE A 54 -12.31 -15.96 -4.03
CA PHE A 54 -12.76 -15.15 -5.17
C PHE A 54 -14.03 -14.37 -4.86
N ILE A 55 -14.96 -14.91 -4.06
CA ILE A 55 -16.14 -14.15 -3.59
C ILE A 55 -15.69 -12.94 -2.76
N VAL A 56 -14.77 -13.13 -1.82
CA VAL A 56 -14.24 -12.05 -0.98
C VAL A 56 -13.59 -10.96 -1.85
N TRP A 57 -12.74 -11.34 -2.79
CA TRP A 57 -12.03 -10.38 -3.62
C TRP A 57 -12.92 -9.67 -4.64
N PHE A 58 -13.92 -10.35 -5.18
CA PHE A 58 -14.94 -9.73 -6.01
C PHE A 58 -15.70 -8.66 -5.22
N LEU A 59 -16.16 -8.99 -4.00
CA LEU A 59 -16.89 -8.05 -3.15
C LEU A 59 -16.00 -6.93 -2.61
N THR A 60 -14.70 -7.19 -2.39
CA THR A 60 -13.74 -6.14 -2.05
C THR A 60 -13.59 -5.14 -3.21
N GLY A 61 -13.52 -5.62 -4.44
CA GLY A 61 -13.52 -4.75 -5.63
C GLY A 61 -14.80 -3.94 -5.75
N LEU A 62 -15.96 -4.58 -5.60
CA LEU A 62 -17.27 -3.92 -5.67
C LEU A 62 -17.45 -2.87 -4.56
N TRP A 63 -16.88 -3.11 -3.38
CA TRP A 63 -16.90 -2.16 -2.26
C TRP A 63 -16.13 -0.86 -2.60
N HIS A 64 -15.10 -0.94 -3.43
CA HIS A 64 -14.35 0.24 -3.89
C HIS A 64 -15.11 1.10 -4.90
N GLY A 65 -16.14 0.55 -5.55
CA GLY A 65 -16.97 1.29 -6.49
C GLY A 65 -17.63 0.42 -7.56
N ALA A 66 -18.63 0.98 -8.25
CA ALA A 66 -19.42 0.30 -9.26
C ALA A 66 -18.75 0.23 -10.65
N SER A 67 -17.44 0.45 -10.74
CA SER A 67 -16.70 0.38 -11.99
C SER A 67 -15.96 -0.94 -12.16
N TRP A 68 -15.90 -1.43 -13.40
CA TRP A 68 -15.29 -2.72 -13.72
C TRP A 68 -13.79 -2.81 -13.37
N ASN A 69 -13.06 -1.70 -13.42
CA ASN A 69 -11.65 -1.68 -13.03
C ASN A 69 -11.44 -2.11 -11.57
N PHE A 70 -12.34 -1.74 -10.65
CA PHE A 70 -12.26 -2.16 -9.25
C PHE A 70 -12.53 -3.66 -9.08
N ILE A 71 -13.50 -4.19 -9.85
CA ILE A 71 -13.78 -5.64 -9.84
C ILE A 71 -12.56 -6.42 -10.36
N VAL A 72 -12.00 -5.99 -11.50
CA VAL A 72 -10.79 -6.62 -12.07
C VAL A 72 -9.61 -6.50 -11.12
N TRP A 73 -9.43 -5.36 -10.46
CA TRP A 73 -8.41 -5.16 -9.44
C TRP A 73 -8.58 -6.11 -8.24
N GLY A 74 -9.79 -6.28 -7.74
CA GLY A 74 -10.07 -7.25 -6.68
C GLY A 74 -9.77 -8.68 -7.13
N LEU A 75 -10.27 -9.09 -8.30
CA LEU A 75 -10.01 -10.42 -8.85
C LEU A 75 -8.53 -10.66 -9.14
N TYR A 76 -7.78 -9.65 -9.56
CA TYR A 76 -6.33 -9.70 -9.73
C TYR A 76 -5.63 -10.15 -8.43
N PHE A 77 -5.96 -9.54 -7.28
CA PHE A 77 -5.41 -10.01 -6.00
C PHE A 77 -5.92 -11.38 -5.58
N GLY A 78 -7.17 -11.70 -5.91
CA GLY A 78 -7.70 -13.06 -5.74
C GLY A 78 -6.85 -14.10 -6.46
N VAL A 79 -6.48 -13.84 -7.71
CA VAL A 79 -5.60 -14.69 -8.54
C VAL A 79 -4.20 -14.78 -7.94
N LEU A 80 -3.57 -13.65 -7.59
CA LEU A 80 -2.23 -13.65 -6.99
C LEU A 80 -2.18 -14.49 -5.72
N ILE A 81 -3.13 -14.31 -4.80
CA ILE A 81 -3.18 -15.05 -3.53
C ILE A 81 -3.47 -16.54 -3.79
N ALA A 82 -4.27 -16.88 -4.81
CA ALA A 82 -4.48 -18.27 -5.20
C ALA A 82 -3.18 -18.90 -5.72
N LEU A 83 -2.45 -18.21 -6.59
CA LEU A 83 -1.14 -18.65 -7.12
C LEU A 83 -0.10 -18.79 -6.00
N GLU A 84 -0.07 -17.86 -5.04
CA GLU A 84 0.79 -17.98 -3.87
C GLU A 84 0.50 -19.25 -3.06
N ARG A 85 -0.78 -19.59 -2.88
CA ARG A 85 -1.17 -20.82 -2.14
C ARG A 85 -0.80 -22.11 -2.86
N ILE A 86 -0.87 -22.11 -4.19
CA ILE A 86 -0.64 -23.32 -5.03
C ILE A 86 0.86 -23.56 -5.26
N ALA A 87 1.58 -22.51 -5.66
CA ALA A 87 2.92 -22.67 -6.20
C ALA A 87 3.95 -21.68 -5.65
N LEU A 88 3.65 -20.37 -5.70
CA LEU A 88 4.66 -19.33 -5.49
C LEU A 88 5.24 -19.33 -4.08
N LYS A 89 4.44 -19.70 -3.06
CA LYS A 89 4.95 -19.78 -1.68
C LYS A 89 6.13 -20.73 -1.58
N ARG A 90 6.06 -21.94 -2.15
CA ARG A 90 7.15 -22.91 -2.12
C ARG A 90 8.39 -22.42 -2.87
N LEU A 91 8.18 -21.66 -3.95
CA LEU A 91 9.27 -21.06 -4.72
C LEU A 91 9.97 -19.97 -3.90
N PHE A 92 9.22 -19.02 -3.34
CA PHE A 92 9.78 -17.91 -2.56
C PHE A 92 10.39 -18.36 -1.22
N ASP A 93 9.91 -19.44 -0.62
CA ASP A 93 10.53 -20.03 0.58
C ASP A 93 11.97 -20.56 0.30
N ARG A 94 12.32 -20.83 -0.97
CA ARG A 94 13.64 -21.30 -1.41
C ARG A 94 14.54 -20.18 -1.94
N LEU A 95 13.99 -19.03 -2.25
CA LEU A 95 14.70 -17.89 -2.83
C LEU A 95 15.08 -16.87 -1.76
N PRO A 96 16.16 -16.09 -1.96
CA PRO A 96 16.44 -14.93 -1.13
C PRO A 96 15.24 -13.99 -1.03
N ALA A 97 15.06 -13.35 0.14
CA ALA A 97 13.94 -12.46 0.42
C ALA A 97 13.75 -11.34 -0.62
N PHE A 98 14.83 -10.92 -1.26
CA PHE A 98 14.85 -9.92 -2.33
C PHE A 98 13.85 -10.24 -3.46
N PHE A 99 13.78 -11.49 -3.90
CA PHE A 99 12.86 -11.89 -4.98
C PHE A 99 11.39 -11.76 -4.59
N GLY A 100 11.06 -12.01 -3.31
CA GLY A 100 9.71 -11.78 -2.80
C GLY A 100 9.34 -10.29 -2.79
N HIS A 101 10.27 -9.41 -2.42
CA HIS A 101 10.06 -7.96 -2.47
C HIS A 101 9.88 -7.47 -3.92
N VAL A 102 10.73 -7.89 -4.85
CA VAL A 102 10.62 -7.52 -6.27
C VAL A 102 9.28 -7.98 -6.84
N TYR A 103 8.90 -9.24 -6.60
CA TYR A 103 7.61 -9.77 -7.01
C TYR A 103 6.46 -8.92 -6.49
N LEU A 104 6.44 -8.65 -5.18
CA LEU A 104 5.35 -7.91 -4.57
C LEU A 104 5.27 -6.48 -5.09
N LEU A 105 6.39 -5.75 -5.10
CA LEU A 105 6.41 -4.36 -5.56
C LEU A 105 5.94 -4.26 -7.01
N PHE A 106 6.37 -5.17 -7.87
CA PHE A 106 5.90 -5.22 -9.25
C PHE A 106 4.40 -5.52 -9.32
N ALA A 107 3.92 -6.53 -8.58
CA ALA A 107 2.50 -6.87 -8.53
C ALA A 107 1.63 -5.70 -8.03
N VAL A 108 2.09 -4.99 -6.99
CA VAL A 108 1.38 -3.82 -6.45
C VAL A 108 1.42 -2.66 -7.43
N LEU A 109 2.54 -2.41 -8.11
CA LEU A 109 2.64 -1.37 -9.15
C LEU A 109 1.63 -1.59 -10.27
N LEU A 110 1.53 -2.82 -10.79
CA LEU A 110 0.52 -3.18 -11.79
C LEU A 110 -0.91 -2.99 -11.26
N SER A 111 -1.14 -3.37 -10.00
CA SER A 111 -2.46 -3.24 -9.38
C SER A 111 -2.92 -1.78 -9.29
N TRP A 112 -2.00 -0.84 -9.01
CA TRP A 112 -2.31 0.59 -8.98
C TRP A 112 -2.68 1.12 -10.36
N GLY A 113 -2.06 0.61 -11.43
CA GLY A 113 -2.48 0.90 -12.81
C GLY A 113 -3.91 0.45 -13.09
N ILE A 114 -4.26 -0.78 -12.72
CA ILE A 114 -5.63 -1.30 -12.88
C ILE A 114 -6.63 -0.46 -12.07
N PHE A 115 -6.30 -0.09 -10.84
CA PHE A 115 -7.16 0.68 -9.95
C PHE A 115 -7.40 2.10 -10.46
N TYR A 116 -6.37 2.74 -10.99
CA TYR A 116 -6.36 4.15 -11.37
C TYR A 116 -7.20 4.45 -12.63
N PHE A 117 -7.10 3.58 -13.65
CA PHE A 117 -7.73 3.82 -14.94
C PHE A 117 -9.16 3.25 -14.98
N VAL A 118 -10.15 4.13 -15.01
CA VAL A 118 -11.57 3.76 -15.26
C VAL A 118 -11.81 3.48 -16.75
N ASP A 119 -11.13 4.24 -17.64
CA ASP A 119 -11.20 4.04 -19.09
C ASP A 119 -10.30 2.90 -19.53
N TRP A 120 -10.91 1.87 -20.15
CA TRP A 120 -10.20 0.68 -20.60
C TRP A 120 -9.17 0.97 -21.72
N GLY A 121 -9.48 1.91 -22.62
CA GLY A 121 -8.56 2.29 -23.69
C GLY A 121 -7.28 2.90 -23.14
N ARG A 122 -7.39 3.81 -22.17
CA ARG A 122 -6.26 4.41 -21.49
C ARG A 122 -5.47 3.38 -20.66
N MET A 123 -6.16 2.46 -20.00
CA MET A 123 -5.52 1.39 -19.25
C MET A 123 -4.70 0.48 -20.16
N VAL A 124 -5.26 0.03 -21.28
CA VAL A 124 -4.56 -0.80 -22.28
C VAL A 124 -3.38 -0.05 -22.87
N GLN A 125 -3.53 1.23 -23.19
CA GLN A 125 -2.44 2.08 -23.67
C GLN A 125 -1.32 2.20 -22.62
N PHE A 126 -1.66 2.44 -21.36
CA PHE A 126 -0.69 2.51 -20.26
C PHE A 126 0.12 1.21 -20.12
N PHE A 127 -0.56 0.07 -20.08
CA PHE A 127 0.12 -1.22 -20.00
C PHE A 127 0.90 -1.54 -21.28
N GLY A 128 0.38 -1.16 -22.45
CA GLY A 128 1.10 -1.27 -23.71
C GLY A 128 2.45 -0.54 -23.67
N VAL A 129 2.44 0.73 -23.24
CA VAL A 129 3.68 1.51 -23.06
C VAL A 129 4.60 0.88 -22.01
N LEU A 130 4.05 0.46 -20.88
CA LEU A 130 4.82 -0.15 -19.78
C LEU A 130 5.55 -1.43 -20.23
N PHE A 131 4.93 -2.22 -21.12
CA PHE A 131 5.52 -3.45 -21.65
C PHE A 131 6.20 -3.30 -23.02
N GLY A 132 6.47 -2.06 -23.43
CA GLY A 132 7.30 -1.79 -24.61
C GLY A 132 6.57 -1.79 -25.95
N ALA A 133 5.25 -1.71 -25.97
CA ALA A 133 4.48 -1.55 -27.22
C ALA A 133 4.64 -0.15 -27.86
N ASN A 134 5.38 0.75 -27.22
CA ASN A 134 5.67 2.08 -27.74
C ASN A 134 7.05 2.08 -28.44
N SER A 135 7.11 2.68 -29.65
CA SER A 135 8.34 2.83 -30.41
C SER A 135 9.24 4.00 -29.97
N GLY A 136 8.83 4.74 -28.94
CA GLY A 136 9.58 5.89 -28.41
C GLY A 136 10.74 5.51 -27.49
N PRO A 137 11.61 6.46 -27.16
CA PRO A 137 12.71 6.25 -26.23
C PRO A 137 12.15 5.95 -24.81
N TRP A 138 12.79 5.02 -24.11
CA TRP A 138 12.44 4.67 -22.72
C TRP A 138 12.72 5.79 -21.71
N VAL A 139 13.68 6.63 -22.02
CA VAL A 139 14.06 7.79 -21.20
C VAL A 139 13.87 9.04 -22.03
N THR A 140 12.96 9.89 -21.60
CA THR A 140 12.72 11.20 -22.21
C THR A 140 13.24 12.32 -21.30
N PRO A 141 13.60 13.52 -21.84
CA PRO A 141 13.95 14.67 -21.00
C PRO A 141 12.88 14.99 -19.96
N ASP A 142 11.60 14.94 -20.34
CA ASP A 142 10.46 15.19 -19.45
C ASP A 142 10.41 14.22 -18.29
N LEU A 143 10.74 12.93 -18.52
CA LEU A 143 10.82 11.93 -17.45
C LEU A 143 11.95 12.28 -16.47
N VAL A 144 13.12 12.65 -16.98
CA VAL A 144 14.27 13.05 -16.15
C VAL A 144 13.94 14.27 -15.31
N ASP A 145 13.33 15.28 -15.90
CA ASP A 145 12.93 16.50 -15.19
C ASP A 145 11.83 16.23 -14.15
N SER A 146 10.85 15.38 -14.47
CA SER A 146 9.83 14.94 -13.51
C SER A 146 10.46 14.23 -12.33
N ILE A 147 11.40 13.30 -12.55
CA ILE A 147 12.10 12.61 -11.46
C ILE A 147 12.90 13.61 -10.60
N ARG A 148 13.60 14.55 -11.21
CA ARG A 148 14.36 15.58 -10.47
C ARG A 148 13.46 16.45 -9.60
N GLN A 149 12.34 16.92 -10.14
CA GLN A 149 11.37 17.75 -9.42
C GLN A 149 10.74 17.00 -8.22
N HIS A 150 10.56 15.70 -8.34
CA HIS A 150 9.93 14.87 -7.30
C HIS A 150 10.93 14.05 -6.49
N ALA A 151 12.24 14.17 -6.72
CA ALA A 151 13.27 13.34 -6.09
C ALA A 151 13.19 13.35 -4.56
N PHE A 152 13.01 14.53 -3.94
CA PHE A 152 12.84 14.65 -2.51
C PHE A 152 11.68 13.82 -1.99
N TRP A 153 10.50 13.93 -2.64
CA TRP A 153 9.31 13.21 -2.24
C TRP A 153 9.42 11.71 -2.47
N LEU A 154 10.09 11.29 -3.55
CA LEU A 154 10.36 9.87 -3.82
C LEU A 154 11.26 9.26 -2.74
N VAL A 155 12.35 9.95 -2.37
CA VAL A 155 13.25 9.48 -1.31
C VAL A 155 12.52 9.45 0.05
N LEU A 156 11.78 10.50 0.37
CA LEU A 156 10.99 10.55 1.61
C LEU A 156 9.96 9.42 1.66
N ALA A 157 9.25 9.16 0.58
CA ALA A 157 8.29 8.05 0.48
C ALA A 157 8.96 6.70 0.71
N LEU A 158 10.13 6.44 0.09
CA LEU A 158 10.89 5.21 0.29
C LEU A 158 11.29 5.02 1.75
N ILE A 159 11.74 6.08 2.44
CA ILE A 159 12.10 6.03 3.85
C ILE A 159 10.87 5.74 4.72
N LEU A 160 9.76 6.45 4.47
CA LEU A 160 8.52 6.32 5.24
C LEU A 160 7.81 4.97 5.02
N CYS A 161 8.04 4.30 3.89
CA CYS A 161 7.54 2.93 3.66
C CYS A 161 8.20 1.89 4.56
N THR A 162 9.32 2.23 5.23
CA THR A 162 10.07 1.33 6.13
C THR A 162 9.85 1.70 7.60
N PRO A 163 10.14 0.80 8.55
CA PRO A 163 10.08 1.10 9.98
C PRO A 163 11.24 2.00 10.48
N LEU A 164 12.10 2.49 9.58
CA LEU A 164 13.32 3.23 9.94
C LEU A 164 13.03 4.41 10.86
N ILE A 165 12.05 5.24 10.52
CA ILE A 165 11.68 6.42 11.34
C ILE A 165 11.21 6.00 12.73
N GLN A 166 10.39 4.95 12.83
CA GLN A 166 9.93 4.45 14.15
C GLN A 166 11.10 3.95 15.00
N VAL A 167 12.03 3.22 14.38
CA VAL A 167 13.24 2.73 15.05
C VAL A 167 14.15 3.89 15.51
N LEU A 168 14.32 4.91 14.67
CA LEU A 168 15.13 6.09 15.03
C LEU A 168 14.47 6.89 16.17
N VAL A 169 13.15 7.11 16.10
CA VAL A 169 12.40 7.81 17.14
C VAL A 169 12.43 7.03 18.47
N SER A 170 12.26 5.70 18.44
CA SER A 170 12.33 4.88 19.66
C SER A 170 13.73 4.94 20.30
N LYS A 171 14.79 4.78 19.51
CA LYS A 171 16.16 4.92 19.99
C LYS A 171 16.44 6.33 20.56
N GLY A 172 15.95 7.37 19.89
CA GLY A 172 16.06 8.75 20.38
C GLY A 172 15.37 8.94 21.73
N ARG A 173 14.17 8.40 21.90
CA ARG A 173 13.45 8.42 23.19
C ARG A 173 14.22 7.70 24.29
N ASP A 174 14.77 6.52 24.00
CA ASP A 174 15.54 5.74 24.96
C ASP A 174 16.81 6.49 25.39
N LEU A 175 17.50 7.14 24.46
CA LEU A 175 18.69 7.96 24.75
C LEU A 175 18.35 9.17 25.63
N ILE A 176 17.26 9.89 25.30
CA ILE A 176 16.80 11.04 26.09
C ILE A 176 16.39 10.59 27.48
N GLY A 177 15.62 9.51 27.62
CA GLY A 177 15.20 8.99 28.91
C GLY A 177 16.37 8.53 29.79
N ARG A 178 17.45 7.97 29.21
CA ARG A 178 18.67 7.62 29.95
C ARG A 178 19.45 8.85 30.40
N ARG A 179 19.50 9.89 29.57
CA ARG A 179 20.28 11.11 29.85
C ARG A 179 19.59 12.05 30.85
N TRP A 180 18.24 12.10 30.81
CA TRP A 180 17.42 12.97 31.66
C TRP A 180 16.24 12.19 32.24
N PRO A 181 16.46 11.42 33.32
CA PRO A 181 15.38 10.73 34.02
C PRO A 181 14.37 11.75 34.57
N GLY A 182 13.10 11.59 34.20
CA GLY A 182 12.02 12.50 34.61
C GLY A 182 11.58 13.51 33.58
N ILE A 183 12.27 13.64 32.44
CA ILE A 183 11.76 14.38 31.29
C ILE A 183 11.02 13.38 30.40
N GLU A 184 9.73 13.61 30.19
CA GLU A 184 8.94 12.90 29.16
C GLU A 184 9.38 13.32 27.73
N GLY A 185 10.70 13.30 27.47
CA GLY A 185 11.30 13.74 26.21
C GLY A 185 10.77 13.01 25.00
N GLY A 186 10.24 11.80 25.21
CA GLY A 186 9.56 11.04 24.15
C GLY A 186 8.25 11.70 23.69
N ILE A 187 7.51 12.33 24.58
CA ILE A 187 6.25 13.05 24.24
C ILE A 187 6.61 14.31 23.45
N GLY A 188 7.57 15.11 23.92
CA GLY A 188 7.99 16.34 23.26
C GLY A 188 8.50 16.09 21.82
N LEU A 189 9.38 15.09 21.64
CA LEU A 189 9.87 14.71 20.31
C LEU A 189 8.74 14.26 19.38
N THR A 190 7.84 13.41 19.86
CA THR A 190 6.71 12.92 19.07
C THR A 190 5.75 14.05 18.72
N ALA A 191 5.46 14.95 19.66
CA ALA A 191 4.62 16.12 19.43
C ALA A 191 5.23 17.06 18.36
N CYS A 192 6.53 17.32 18.44
CA CYS A 192 7.25 18.14 17.47
C CYS A 192 7.19 17.50 16.06
N LEU A 193 7.47 16.20 15.94
CA LEU A 193 7.37 15.49 14.66
C LEU A 193 5.96 15.52 14.08
N ASN A 194 4.93 15.31 14.91
CA ASN A 194 3.54 15.38 14.47
C ASN A 194 3.17 16.78 14.00
N LEU A 195 3.62 17.83 14.71
CA LEU A 195 3.40 19.21 14.31
C LEU A 195 4.08 19.53 12.97
N VAL A 196 5.33 19.11 12.77
CA VAL A 196 6.05 19.29 11.51
C VAL A 196 5.32 18.58 10.36
N MET A 197 4.91 17.33 10.58
CA MET A 197 4.14 16.57 9.58
C MET A 197 2.80 17.24 9.26
N LEU A 198 2.10 17.77 10.27
CA LEU A 198 0.86 18.51 10.08
C LEU A 198 1.09 19.77 9.25
N LEU A 199 2.11 20.57 9.57
CA LEU A 199 2.43 21.80 8.83
C LEU A 199 2.81 21.51 7.37
N ILE A 200 3.60 20.47 7.13
CA ILE A 200 3.93 20.01 5.76
C ILE A 200 2.64 19.60 5.02
N SER A 201 1.78 18.80 5.65
CA SER A 201 0.53 18.34 5.04
C SER A 201 -0.40 19.52 4.70
N VAL A 202 -0.55 20.47 5.61
CA VAL A 202 -1.34 21.69 5.38
C VAL A 202 -0.75 22.52 4.25
N SER A 203 0.58 22.73 4.25
CA SER A 203 1.24 23.51 3.20
C SER A 203 1.08 22.90 1.80
N MET A 204 1.05 21.56 1.73
CA MET A 204 0.80 20.86 0.46
C MET A 204 -0.65 20.92 -0.01
N LEU A 205 -1.61 21.07 0.90
CA LEU A 205 -3.04 21.18 0.59
C LEU A 205 -3.43 22.61 0.22
N VAL A 206 -2.77 23.61 0.81
CA VAL A 206 -3.04 25.02 0.54
C VAL A 206 -2.71 25.34 -0.94
N GLY A 207 -3.66 25.94 -1.64
CA GLY A 207 -3.52 26.30 -3.07
C GLY A 207 -3.76 25.13 -4.05
N LYS A 208 -4.09 23.95 -3.59
CA LYS A 208 -4.54 22.86 -4.47
C LYS A 208 -6.04 22.98 -4.72
N THR A 209 -6.43 23.16 -5.98
CA THR A 209 -7.83 23.08 -6.43
C THR A 209 -8.30 21.63 -6.59
N PHE A 210 -7.38 20.71 -6.53
CA PHE A 210 -7.65 19.27 -6.67
C PHE A 210 -8.16 18.71 -5.33
N ASN A 211 -9.35 18.07 -5.37
CA ASN A 211 -9.86 17.35 -4.20
C ASN A 211 -9.03 16.07 -4.00
N PRO A 212 -8.27 15.93 -2.89
CA PRO A 212 -7.42 14.77 -2.66
C PRO A 212 -8.20 13.50 -2.30
N PHE A 213 -9.51 13.60 -2.06
CA PHE A 213 -10.34 12.44 -1.76
C PHE A 213 -10.70 11.69 -3.05
N LEU A 214 -10.02 10.58 -3.27
CA LEU A 214 -10.27 9.67 -4.40
C LEU A 214 -11.73 9.19 -4.46
N TYR A 215 -12.40 9.17 -3.31
CA TYR A 215 -13.78 8.70 -3.13
C TYR A 215 -14.86 9.67 -3.61
N PHE A 216 -14.54 10.90 -3.96
CA PHE A 216 -15.52 11.86 -4.50
C PHE A 216 -15.58 11.88 -6.04
N ARG A 217 -15.18 10.81 -6.69
CA ARG A 217 -15.36 10.62 -8.15
C ARG A 217 -16.56 9.73 -8.48
N PHE A 218 -17.55 9.68 -7.61
CA PHE A 218 -18.83 9.01 -7.84
C PHE A 218 -19.90 10.02 -8.26
#